data_f6c3f2c64479efa5d7430242ed7db68b
#
_entry.id   f6c3f2c64479efa5d7430242ed7db68b
#
_cell.length_a   1.000
_cell.length_b   1.000
_cell.length_c   1.000
_cell.angle_alpha   90.00
_cell.angle_beta   90.00
_cell.angle_gamma   90.00
#
_symmetry.space_group_name_H-M   'P 1'
#
loop_
_entity.id
_entity.type
_entity.pdbx_description
1 polymer ?
#
loop_
_entity_poly.entity_id
_entity_poly.type
_entity_poly.pdbx_seq_one_letter_code
_entity_poly.pdbx_strand_id
1 'polypeptide(L)'
;GSGAATHVSESDIMAALQGITNLPDQQVRTVDVGGGMNIAIGVLHRGTTSTDEGEGVSSIAHHNIIEVYYVLSGSGILVTGGEVVREREVPAASEIVKELVGPSVLRTISGGESVVISEGDAVIIPAGISHGFSKILDSITYLSIRVDPDQVLPAGYKHPLIQ
;
A
#
# COMPACT_ATOMS: atom_id res chain seq x y z
N GLY A 1 -13.78 3.83 -21.43
CA GLY A 1 -12.83 2.75 -21.58
C GLY A 1 -12.97 2.05 -22.92
N SER A 2 -11.95 1.35 -23.34
CA SER A 2 -11.91 0.61 -24.60
C SER A 2 -12.77 -0.67 -24.61
N GLY A 3 -13.37 -1.03 -23.47
CA GLY A 3 -14.09 -2.29 -23.30
C GLY A 3 -13.20 -3.50 -23.12
N ALA A 4 -11.89 -3.33 -22.98
CA ALA A 4 -10.93 -4.41 -22.76
C ALA A 4 -10.36 -4.37 -21.34
N ALA A 5 -9.93 -5.53 -20.84
CA ALA A 5 -9.21 -5.64 -19.59
C ALA A 5 -7.77 -5.11 -19.74
N THR A 6 -7.21 -4.64 -18.65
CA THR A 6 -5.79 -4.27 -18.59
C THR A 6 -5.01 -5.42 -17.98
N HIS A 7 -4.06 -5.96 -18.74
CA HIS A 7 -3.15 -6.99 -18.28
C HIS A 7 -1.92 -6.34 -17.64
N VAL A 8 -1.71 -6.60 -16.37
CA VAL A 8 -0.49 -6.21 -15.66
C VAL A 8 0.34 -7.46 -15.48
N SER A 9 1.42 -7.58 -16.25
CA SER A 9 2.23 -8.79 -16.26
C SER A 9 3.17 -8.89 -15.06
N GLU A 10 3.63 -10.09 -14.75
CA GLU A 10 4.69 -10.29 -13.77
C GLU A 10 5.93 -9.48 -14.14
N SER A 11 6.26 -9.41 -15.43
CA SER A 11 7.37 -8.60 -15.93
C SER A 11 7.23 -7.12 -15.56
N ASP A 12 6.04 -6.56 -15.69
CA ASP A 12 5.75 -5.17 -15.33
C ASP A 12 5.90 -4.96 -13.81
N ILE A 13 5.38 -5.90 -13.02
CA ILE A 13 5.48 -5.84 -11.55
C ILE A 13 6.94 -5.90 -11.13
N MET A 14 7.72 -6.80 -11.72
CA MET A 14 9.14 -6.94 -11.40
C MET A 14 9.95 -5.73 -11.84
N ALA A 15 9.59 -5.10 -12.97
CA ALA A 15 10.22 -3.85 -13.41
C ALA A 15 9.99 -2.74 -12.40
N ALA A 16 8.76 -2.56 -11.93
CA ALA A 16 8.44 -1.57 -10.89
C ALA A 16 9.17 -1.86 -9.58
N LEU A 17 9.28 -3.12 -9.20
CA LEU A 17 10.01 -3.54 -8.01
C LEU A 17 11.48 -3.11 -8.05
N GLN A 18 12.12 -3.09 -9.24
CA GLN A 18 13.48 -2.60 -9.44
C GLN A 18 13.61 -1.10 -9.10
N GLY A 19 12.51 -0.35 -9.12
CA GLY A 19 12.48 1.07 -8.77
C GLY A 19 12.50 1.35 -7.27
N ILE A 20 12.43 0.32 -6.43
CA ILE A 20 12.43 0.52 -4.98
C ILE A 20 13.81 0.98 -4.51
N THR A 21 13.85 2.20 -4.01
CA THR A 21 15.06 2.84 -3.48
C THR A 21 14.79 3.39 -2.07
N ASN A 22 14.24 4.60 -1.98
CA ASN A 22 13.95 5.26 -0.71
C ASN A 22 12.53 4.96 -0.20
N LEU A 23 11.58 4.78 -1.13
CA LEU A 23 10.21 4.42 -0.78
C LEU A 23 10.02 2.92 -1.00
N PRO A 24 9.43 2.21 -0.02
CA PRO A 24 9.20 0.77 -0.15
C PRO A 24 8.06 0.42 -1.12
N ASP A 25 7.38 1.42 -1.65
CA ASP A 25 6.15 1.31 -2.46
C ASP A 25 6.37 1.90 -3.84
N GLN A 26 6.02 1.13 -4.88
CA GLN A 26 6.06 1.58 -6.27
C GLN A 26 4.72 1.29 -6.93
N GLN A 27 4.10 2.29 -7.54
CA GLN A 27 2.89 2.08 -8.34
C GLN A 27 3.26 1.44 -9.68
N VAL A 28 2.57 0.37 -10.04
CA VAL A 28 2.77 -0.30 -11.34
C VAL A 28 1.89 0.34 -12.40
N ARG A 29 0.58 0.32 -12.18
CA ARG A 29 -0.41 0.89 -13.09
C ARG A 29 -1.60 1.46 -12.31
N THR A 30 -2.19 2.52 -12.83
CA THR A 30 -3.48 3.07 -12.38
C THR A 30 -4.41 3.16 -13.58
N VAL A 31 -5.56 2.52 -13.49
CA VAL A 31 -6.48 2.35 -14.61
C VAL A 31 -7.87 2.88 -14.25
N ASP A 32 -8.43 3.71 -15.12
CA ASP A 32 -9.85 4.07 -15.04
C ASP A 32 -10.68 2.85 -15.45
N VAL A 33 -11.47 2.33 -14.51
CA VAL A 33 -12.28 1.12 -14.75
C VAL A 33 -13.74 1.44 -15.06
N GLY A 34 -14.06 2.72 -15.22
CA GLY A 34 -15.43 3.19 -15.44
C GLY A 34 -16.17 3.47 -14.13
N GLY A 35 -17.36 4.03 -14.25
CA GLY A 35 -18.18 4.37 -13.08
C GLY A 35 -17.60 5.44 -12.18
N GLY A 36 -16.61 6.21 -12.66
CA GLY A 36 -15.93 7.23 -11.86
C GLY A 36 -14.87 6.66 -10.92
N MET A 37 -14.40 5.45 -11.17
CA MET A 37 -13.44 4.75 -10.29
C MET A 37 -12.15 4.40 -11.01
N ASN A 38 -11.06 4.41 -10.25
CA ASN A 38 -9.79 3.82 -10.66
C ASN A 38 -9.52 2.53 -9.87
N ILE A 39 -8.74 1.65 -10.47
CA ILE A 39 -8.04 0.58 -9.74
C ILE A 39 -6.55 0.70 -10.07
N ALA A 40 -5.73 0.66 -9.03
CA ALA A 40 -4.29 0.69 -9.17
C ALA A 40 -3.69 -0.59 -8.60
N ILE A 41 -2.51 -0.95 -9.12
CA ILE A 41 -1.71 -2.05 -8.59
C ILE A 41 -0.36 -1.47 -8.21
N GLY A 42 -0.01 -1.59 -6.93
CA GLY A 42 1.29 -1.27 -6.40
C GLY A 42 2.04 -2.53 -5.99
N VAL A 43 3.35 -2.43 -5.90
CA VAL A 43 4.22 -3.47 -5.37
C VAL A 43 5.09 -2.87 -4.28
N LEU A 44 5.22 -3.59 -3.17
CA LEU A 44 5.96 -3.15 -2.00
C LEU A 44 6.99 -4.20 -1.59
N HIS A 45 8.12 -3.71 -1.13
CA HIS A 45 9.14 -4.55 -0.50
C HIS A 45 9.64 -3.86 0.75
N ARG A 46 9.60 -4.57 1.88
CA ARG A 46 10.07 -4.07 3.17
C ARG A 46 11.07 -5.03 3.77
N GLY A 47 12.17 -4.47 4.26
CA GLY A 47 13.18 -5.23 4.99
C GLY A 47 12.84 -5.38 6.46
N THR A 48 13.84 -5.74 7.24
CA THR A 48 13.72 -5.96 8.69
C THR A 48 13.15 -4.74 9.39
N THR A 49 12.17 -5.00 10.25
CA THR A 49 11.51 -3.98 11.07
C THR A 49 11.21 -4.56 12.44
N SER A 50 11.35 -3.75 13.49
CA SER A 50 10.92 -4.12 14.82
C SER A 50 10.42 -2.89 15.58
N THR A 51 9.41 -3.11 16.43
CA THR A 51 8.89 -2.09 17.35
C THR A 51 9.17 -2.57 18.76
N ASP A 52 9.78 -1.75 19.58
CA ASP A 52 10.07 -2.08 20.98
C ASP A 52 8.76 -2.23 21.77
N GLU A 53 8.77 -3.16 22.74
CA GLU A 53 7.63 -3.40 23.60
C GLU A 53 7.23 -2.10 24.34
N GLY A 54 5.93 -1.78 24.29
CA GLY A 54 5.39 -0.56 24.89
C GLY A 54 5.44 0.68 24.01
N GLU A 55 6.14 0.63 22.87
CA GLU A 55 6.07 1.69 21.89
C GLU A 55 4.91 1.49 20.93
N GLY A 56 4.35 2.58 20.44
CA GLY A 56 3.31 2.53 19.45
C GLY A 56 3.85 2.08 18.09
N VAL A 57 2.98 1.51 17.28
CA VAL A 57 3.31 1.05 15.92
C VAL A 57 3.15 2.19 14.93
N SER A 58 4.18 2.42 14.10
CA SER A 58 4.10 3.37 12.98
C SER A 58 3.16 2.80 11.94
N SER A 59 2.18 3.60 11.54
CA SER A 59 1.13 3.20 10.61
C SER A 59 0.74 4.34 9.68
N ILE A 60 -0.07 4.01 8.69
CA ILE A 60 -0.68 4.96 7.77
C ILE A 60 -2.14 4.60 7.58
N ALA A 61 -2.96 5.61 7.35
CA ALA A 61 -4.35 5.41 6.94
C ALA A 61 -4.63 6.27 5.72
N HIS A 62 -5.38 5.71 4.77
CA HIS A 62 -5.73 6.41 3.52
C HIS A 62 -7.18 6.87 3.60
N HIS A 63 -7.43 8.16 3.30
CA HIS A 63 -8.77 8.70 3.46
C HIS A 63 -9.76 8.19 2.41
N ASN A 64 -9.29 7.89 1.21
CA ASN A 64 -10.15 7.55 0.07
C ASN A 64 -9.93 6.12 -0.45
N ILE A 65 -8.73 5.60 -0.33
CA ILE A 65 -8.30 4.36 -0.99
C ILE A 65 -8.56 3.15 -0.10
N ILE A 66 -9.15 2.12 -0.68
CA ILE A 66 -9.26 0.79 -0.09
C ILE A 66 -8.09 -0.03 -0.64
N GLU A 67 -7.38 -0.74 0.22
CA GLU A 67 -6.27 -1.60 -0.22
C GLU A 67 -6.57 -3.08 0.00
N VAL A 68 -6.14 -3.90 -0.95
CA VAL A 68 -6.08 -5.34 -0.78
C VAL A 68 -4.62 -5.76 -0.93
N TYR A 69 -4.03 -6.26 0.13
CA TYR A 69 -2.68 -6.81 0.10
C TYR A 69 -2.71 -8.27 -0.32
N TYR A 70 -1.77 -8.66 -1.13
CA TYR A 70 -1.52 -10.05 -1.49
C TYR A 70 -0.02 -10.33 -1.39
N VAL A 71 0.37 -11.21 -0.46
CA VAL A 71 1.78 -11.46 -0.16
C VAL A 71 2.39 -12.40 -1.19
N LEU A 72 3.44 -11.92 -1.86
CA LEU A 72 4.18 -12.69 -2.86
C LEU A 72 5.28 -13.54 -2.24
N SER A 73 5.98 -13.00 -1.23
CA SER A 73 7.06 -13.71 -0.53
C SER A 73 7.33 -13.08 0.82
N GLY A 74 7.94 -13.85 1.71
CA GLY A 74 8.29 -13.38 3.04
C GLY A 74 7.11 -13.36 4.00
N SER A 75 7.28 -12.67 5.12
CA SER A 75 6.25 -12.57 6.17
C SER A 75 6.49 -11.38 7.07
N GLY A 76 5.46 -10.98 7.79
CA GLY A 76 5.53 -9.93 8.78
C GLY A 76 4.31 -9.93 9.69
N ILE A 77 4.39 -9.18 10.78
CA ILE A 77 3.25 -8.97 11.69
C ILE A 77 2.62 -7.63 11.31
N LEU A 78 1.42 -7.69 10.72
CA LEU A 78 0.64 -6.53 10.37
C LEU A 78 -0.29 -6.17 11.50
N VAL A 79 -0.31 -4.89 11.89
CA VAL A 79 -1.22 -4.35 12.90
C VAL A 79 -2.19 -3.42 12.20
N THR A 80 -3.48 -3.60 12.46
CA THR A 80 -4.52 -2.75 11.89
C THR A 80 -5.45 -2.20 12.98
N GLY A 81 -5.97 -0.99 12.77
CA GLY A 81 -6.82 -0.32 13.75
C GLY A 81 -6.03 0.16 14.96
N GLY A 82 -6.64 0.07 16.13
CA GLY A 82 -6.04 0.53 17.38
C GLY A 82 -6.37 1.98 17.70
N GLU A 83 -5.85 2.44 18.84
CA GLU A 83 -6.02 3.84 19.26
C GLU A 83 -4.91 4.71 18.63
N VAL A 84 -5.31 5.87 18.12
CA VAL A 84 -4.37 6.85 17.59
C VAL A 84 -3.74 7.62 18.75
N VAL A 85 -2.44 7.43 18.93
CA VAL A 85 -1.66 8.14 19.96
C VAL A 85 -1.26 9.53 19.47
N ARG A 86 -0.83 9.60 18.20
CA ARG A 86 -0.52 10.86 17.52
C ARG A 86 -0.65 10.66 16.02
N GLU A 87 -0.86 11.75 15.30
CA GLU A 87 -1.00 11.68 13.85
C GLU A 87 -0.52 12.96 13.19
N ARG A 88 -0.18 12.83 11.91
CA ARG A 88 0.21 13.93 11.06
C ARG A 88 -0.19 13.64 9.63
N GLU A 89 -0.93 14.57 9.03
CA GLU A 89 -1.33 14.46 7.63
C GLU A 89 -0.10 14.43 6.70
N VAL A 90 -0.09 13.53 5.73
CA VAL A 90 0.95 13.51 4.70
C VAL A 90 0.76 14.73 3.80
N PRO A 91 1.83 15.53 3.52
CA PRO A 91 1.70 16.68 2.66
C PRO A 91 1.10 16.33 1.29
N ALA A 92 0.16 17.14 0.82
CA ALA A 92 -0.52 16.93 -0.46
C ALA A 92 0.45 16.91 -1.66
N ALA A 93 1.60 17.53 -1.55
CA ALA A 93 2.63 17.55 -2.59
C ALA A 93 3.49 16.28 -2.64
N SER A 94 3.35 15.40 -1.65
CA SER A 94 4.11 14.15 -1.58
C SER A 94 3.71 13.19 -2.69
N GLU A 95 4.68 12.42 -3.22
CA GLU A 95 4.42 11.32 -4.15
C GLU A 95 3.47 10.27 -3.55
N ILE A 96 3.53 10.08 -2.23
CA ILE A 96 2.63 9.16 -1.53
C ILE A 96 1.19 9.52 -1.83
N VAL A 97 0.85 10.81 -1.74
CA VAL A 97 -0.51 11.31 -1.99
C VAL A 97 -0.82 11.37 -3.48
N LYS A 98 0.08 11.96 -4.27
CA LYS A 98 -0.18 12.24 -5.69
C LYS A 98 -0.24 11.00 -6.56
N GLU A 99 0.55 9.98 -6.22
CA GLU A 99 0.81 8.88 -7.13
C GLU A 99 0.44 7.52 -6.55
N LEU A 100 0.63 7.31 -5.24
CA LEU A 100 0.56 5.96 -4.66
C LEU A 100 -0.78 5.63 -4.01
N VAL A 101 -1.19 6.40 -3.01
CA VAL A 101 -2.31 6.02 -2.13
C VAL A 101 -3.28 7.15 -1.82
N GLY A 102 -3.13 8.30 -2.46
CA GLY A 102 -4.01 9.45 -2.22
C GLY A 102 -3.82 10.10 -0.85
N PRO A 103 -4.74 10.99 -0.47
CA PRO A 103 -4.67 11.67 0.83
C PRO A 103 -4.56 10.68 1.97
N SER A 104 -3.58 10.88 2.84
CA SER A 104 -3.21 9.93 3.88
C SER A 104 -2.73 10.62 5.14
N VAL A 105 -2.80 9.91 6.26
CA VAL A 105 -2.35 10.36 7.55
C VAL A 105 -1.40 9.33 8.16
N LEU A 106 -0.23 9.81 8.60
CA LEU A 106 0.71 8.99 9.35
C LEU A 106 0.26 8.95 10.80
N ARG A 107 0.22 7.77 11.39
CA ARG A 107 -0.24 7.55 12.76
C ARG A 107 0.71 6.69 13.54
N THR A 108 0.79 6.97 14.84
CA THR A 108 1.31 6.02 15.82
C THR A 108 0.10 5.44 16.52
N ILE A 109 -0.05 4.13 16.48
CA ILE A 109 -1.20 3.43 17.05
C ILE A 109 -0.80 2.56 18.23
N SER A 110 -1.71 2.42 19.18
CA SER A 110 -1.58 1.55 20.35
C SER A 110 -2.71 0.52 20.33
N GLY A 111 -2.41 -0.72 20.68
CA GLY A 111 -3.38 -1.79 20.56
C GLY A 111 -3.59 -2.16 19.10
N GLY A 112 -4.82 -2.45 18.72
CA GLY A 112 -5.14 -2.91 17.38
C GLY A 112 -5.05 -4.42 17.26
N GLU A 113 -5.33 -4.91 16.05
CA GLU A 113 -5.33 -6.34 15.74
C GLU A 113 -4.04 -6.69 15.02
N SER A 114 -3.28 -7.64 15.59
CA SER A 114 -2.02 -8.13 15.03
C SER A 114 -2.26 -9.46 14.36
N VAL A 115 -1.76 -9.61 13.15
CA VAL A 115 -1.82 -10.86 12.40
C VAL A 115 -0.49 -11.11 11.68
N VAL A 116 -0.01 -12.36 11.73
CA VAL A 116 1.12 -12.77 10.91
C VAL A 116 0.59 -13.03 9.51
N ILE A 117 1.13 -12.30 8.54
CA ILE A 117 0.83 -12.53 7.12
C ILE A 117 2.05 -13.10 6.43
N SER A 118 1.84 -14.04 5.53
CA SER A 118 2.89 -14.73 4.80
C SER A 118 2.47 -15.05 3.37
N GLU A 119 3.37 -15.62 2.60
CA GLU A 119 3.15 -15.92 1.18
C GLU A 119 1.80 -16.55 0.93
N GLY A 120 1.04 -15.96 0.00
CA GLY A 120 -0.29 -16.41 -0.39
C GLY A 120 -1.44 -15.79 0.40
N ASP A 121 -1.15 -15.09 1.51
CA ASP A 121 -2.20 -14.43 2.30
C ASP A 121 -2.68 -13.14 1.63
N ALA A 122 -3.95 -12.84 1.83
CA ALA A 122 -4.55 -11.58 1.41
C ALA A 122 -5.15 -10.84 2.61
N VAL A 123 -5.10 -9.51 2.59
CA VAL A 123 -5.68 -8.66 3.63
C VAL A 123 -6.48 -7.54 2.97
N ILE A 124 -7.71 -7.35 3.42
CA ILE A 124 -8.56 -6.23 2.97
C ILE A 124 -8.49 -5.12 4.00
N ILE A 125 -8.04 -3.94 3.58
CA ILE A 125 -7.87 -2.78 4.45
C ILE A 125 -8.82 -1.68 3.97
N PRO A 126 -9.93 -1.43 4.70
CA PRO A 126 -10.86 -0.35 4.35
C PRO A 126 -10.20 1.03 4.43
N ALA A 127 -10.76 1.99 3.72
CA ALA A 127 -10.35 3.38 3.84
C ALA A 127 -10.46 3.86 5.29
N GLY A 128 -9.50 4.66 5.73
CA GLY A 128 -9.47 5.23 7.08
C GLY A 128 -8.90 4.30 8.16
N ILE A 129 -8.62 3.05 7.84
CA ILE A 129 -8.08 2.09 8.82
C ILE A 129 -6.56 2.18 8.86
N SER A 130 -6.03 2.46 10.04
CA SER A 130 -4.59 2.47 10.32
C SER A 130 -4.00 1.09 10.09
N HIS A 131 -2.86 1.03 9.42
CA HIS A 131 -2.15 -0.24 9.19
C HIS A 131 -0.65 -0.01 9.13
N GLY A 132 0.09 -0.95 9.69
CA GLY A 132 1.55 -0.92 9.71
C GLY A 132 2.12 -2.21 10.26
N PHE A 133 3.38 -2.47 9.94
CA PHE A 133 4.07 -3.66 10.44
C PHE A 133 4.73 -3.36 11.78
N SER A 134 4.44 -4.17 12.79
CA SER A 134 5.15 -4.11 14.07
C SER A 134 6.48 -4.86 14.01
N LYS A 135 6.56 -5.92 13.19
CA LYS A 135 7.76 -6.73 13.06
C LYS A 135 7.85 -7.40 11.69
N ILE A 136 9.04 -7.35 11.11
CA ILE A 136 9.44 -8.12 9.94
C ILE A 136 10.82 -8.69 10.26
N LEU A 137 10.95 -10.02 10.33
CA LEU A 137 12.22 -10.65 10.71
C LEU A 137 13.28 -10.56 9.61
N ASP A 138 12.88 -10.71 8.38
CA ASP A 138 13.77 -10.70 7.22
C ASP A 138 13.26 -9.71 6.17
N SER A 139 12.29 -10.11 5.38
CA SER A 139 11.66 -9.24 4.39
C SER A 139 10.26 -9.72 4.04
N ILE A 140 9.51 -8.85 3.41
CA ILE A 140 8.20 -9.18 2.84
C ILE A 140 8.03 -8.41 1.53
N THR A 141 7.52 -9.09 0.52
CA THR A 141 7.15 -8.50 -0.78
C THR A 141 5.68 -8.79 -1.04
N TYR A 142 4.92 -7.76 -1.38
CA TYR A 142 3.48 -7.91 -1.57
C TYR A 142 2.94 -6.94 -2.61
N LEU A 143 1.83 -7.33 -3.22
CA LEU A 143 1.04 -6.44 -4.05
C LEU A 143 0.06 -5.67 -3.17
N SER A 144 -0.24 -4.45 -3.56
CA SER A 144 -1.37 -3.70 -3.04
C SER A 144 -2.29 -3.34 -4.21
N ILE A 145 -3.49 -3.92 -4.19
CA ILE A 145 -4.54 -3.58 -5.14
C ILE A 145 -5.34 -2.45 -4.50
N ARG A 146 -5.39 -1.31 -5.18
CA ARG A 146 -5.93 -0.06 -4.67
C ARG A 146 -7.21 0.29 -5.40
N VAL A 147 -8.31 0.27 -4.66
CA VAL A 147 -9.62 0.71 -5.17
C VAL A 147 -9.75 2.18 -4.85
N ASP A 148 -9.88 2.99 -5.90
CA ASP A 148 -9.91 4.44 -5.83
C ASP A 148 -11.26 4.97 -6.34
N PRO A 149 -12.29 4.95 -5.47
CA PRO A 149 -13.65 5.30 -5.89
C PRO A 149 -13.85 6.78 -6.19
N ASP A 150 -12.93 7.63 -5.73
CA ASP A 150 -13.02 9.08 -5.90
C ASP A 150 -12.04 9.61 -6.96
N GLN A 151 -11.30 8.73 -7.61
CA GLN A 151 -10.28 9.07 -8.61
C GLN A 151 -9.26 10.10 -8.11
N VAL A 152 -8.76 9.88 -6.90
CA VAL A 152 -7.71 10.73 -6.32
C VAL A 152 -6.32 10.41 -6.88
N LEU A 153 -6.18 9.28 -7.58
CA LEU A 153 -4.96 8.88 -8.27
C LEU A 153 -5.03 9.24 -9.76
N PRO A 154 -3.87 9.44 -10.42
CA PRO A 154 -3.83 9.80 -11.83
C PRO A 154 -4.11 8.59 -12.73
N ALA A 155 -5.30 8.51 -13.32
CA ALA A 155 -5.64 7.47 -14.28
C ALA A 155 -4.67 7.48 -15.46
N GLY A 156 -4.30 6.29 -15.94
CA GLY A 156 -3.34 6.14 -17.03
C GLY A 156 -1.89 6.08 -16.57
N TYR A 157 -1.63 6.17 -15.27
CA TYR A 157 -0.27 6.05 -14.75
C TYR A 157 0.33 4.69 -15.08
N LYS A 158 1.58 4.71 -15.48
CA LYS A 158 2.39 3.53 -15.77
C LYS A 158 3.80 3.78 -15.24
N HIS A 159 4.34 2.82 -14.49
CA HIS A 159 5.68 2.97 -13.92
C HIS A 159 6.71 3.23 -15.01
N PRO A 160 7.66 4.19 -14.81
CA PRO A 160 8.64 4.57 -15.83
C PRO A 160 9.55 3.43 -16.31
N LEU A 161 9.75 2.40 -15.49
CA LEU A 161 10.61 1.26 -15.84
C LEU A 161 9.87 0.18 -16.66
N ILE A 162 8.58 0.32 -16.87
CA ILE A 162 7.82 -0.59 -17.73
C ILE A 162 8.06 -0.21 -19.19
N GLN A 163 8.37 -1.21 -19.99
CA GLN A 163 8.60 -1.04 -21.41
C GLN A 163 7.39 -1.35 -22.27
#